data_e79f3dd0e6ede06c9873fa6616826100
#
_entry.id   e79f3dd0e6ede06c9873fa6616826100
#
_cell.length_a   1.000
_cell.length_b   1.000
_cell.length_c   1.000
_cell.angle_alpha   90.00
_cell.angle_beta   90.00
_cell.angle_gamma   90.00
#
_symmetry.space_group_name_H-M   'P 1'
#
loop_
_entity.id
_entity.type
_entity.pdbx_description
1 polymer ?
#
loop_
_entity_poly.entity_id
_entity_poly.type
_entity_poly.pdbx_seq_one_letter_code
_entity_poly.pdbx_strand_id
1 'polypeptide(L)'
;MGILQKADRCMDEAAALFGENKLFLAEKKAQETAGLYKSCGAYEQMAKAVNLMGVIYASIGDVSMSIDCYLEAMDVAVEQGSTEIIMLVNNNIGSFYMELGLYEKAIRYFNEALELCKPPLHGERDSYYQELL
;
A
#
# COMPACT_ATOMS: atom_id res chain seq x y z
N MET A 1 3.64 23.12 -14.49
CA MET A 1 3.46 21.72 -14.08
C MET A 1 2.25 21.62 -13.17
N GLY A 2 1.31 20.73 -13.47
CA GLY A 2 0.14 20.53 -12.63
C GLY A 2 0.47 19.83 -11.31
N ILE A 3 -0.48 19.91 -10.36
CA ILE A 3 -0.31 19.30 -9.03
C ILE A 3 -0.13 17.79 -9.14
N LEU A 4 -0.88 17.12 -10.01
CA LEU A 4 -0.78 15.68 -10.18
C LEU A 4 0.62 15.27 -10.67
N GLN A 5 1.17 15.99 -11.64
CA GLN A 5 2.53 15.72 -12.14
C GLN A 5 3.57 15.95 -11.05
N LYS A 6 3.38 16.99 -10.25
CA LYS A 6 4.28 17.28 -9.12
C LYS A 6 4.19 16.15 -8.08
N ALA A 7 2.98 15.68 -7.79
CA ALA A 7 2.76 14.57 -6.85
C ALA A 7 3.44 13.29 -7.36
N ASP A 8 3.29 12.98 -8.65
CA ASP A 8 3.92 11.79 -9.25
C ASP A 8 5.44 11.85 -9.13
N ARG A 9 6.02 13.02 -9.36
CA ARG A 9 7.46 13.23 -9.20
C ARG A 9 7.88 13.04 -7.74
N CYS A 10 7.12 13.59 -6.80
CA CYS A 10 7.38 13.41 -5.37
C CYS A 10 7.31 11.94 -4.97
N MET A 11 6.36 11.19 -5.53
CA MET A 11 6.25 9.76 -5.27
C MET A 11 7.51 9.01 -5.70
N ASP A 12 8.00 9.30 -6.89
CA ASP A 12 9.23 8.70 -7.41
C ASP A 12 10.42 9.03 -6.51
N GLU A 13 10.51 10.29 -6.06
CA GLU A 13 11.56 10.72 -5.16
C GLU A 13 11.47 10.01 -3.80
N ALA A 14 10.28 9.88 -3.26
CA ALA A 14 10.07 9.18 -1.98
C ALA A 14 10.49 7.73 -2.08
N ALA A 15 10.10 7.05 -3.16
CA ALA A 15 10.48 5.66 -3.39
C ALA A 15 11.99 5.51 -3.55
N ALA A 16 12.63 6.43 -4.27
CA ALA A 16 14.08 6.43 -4.45
C ALA A 16 14.82 6.62 -3.12
N LEU A 17 14.35 7.57 -2.30
CA LEU A 17 14.93 7.81 -0.98
C LEU A 17 14.80 6.59 -0.07
N PHE A 18 13.65 5.93 -0.13
CA PHE A 18 13.45 4.69 0.61
C PHE A 18 14.43 3.60 0.14
N GLY A 19 14.58 3.44 -1.17
CA GLY A 19 15.52 2.47 -1.75
C GLY A 19 16.97 2.74 -1.37
N GLU A 20 17.32 4.00 -1.13
CA GLU A 20 18.65 4.41 -0.66
C GLU A 20 18.80 4.32 0.86
N ASN A 21 17.79 3.83 1.56
CA ASN A 21 17.74 3.74 3.02
C ASN A 21 17.82 5.09 3.72
N LYS A 22 17.40 6.15 3.05
CA LYS A 22 17.29 7.51 3.62
C LYS A 22 15.89 7.68 4.21
N LEU A 23 15.64 6.96 5.32
CA LEU A 23 14.29 6.73 5.83
C LEU A 23 13.56 8.01 6.27
N PHE A 24 14.23 8.91 6.97
CA PHE A 24 13.57 10.14 7.44
C PHE A 24 13.27 11.10 6.30
N LEU A 25 14.14 11.17 5.30
CA LEU A 25 13.90 11.97 4.10
C LEU A 25 12.77 11.35 3.27
N ALA A 26 12.74 10.02 3.17
CA ALA A 26 11.68 9.30 2.48
C ALA A 26 10.32 9.54 3.14
N GLU A 27 10.27 9.49 4.47
CA GLU A 27 9.05 9.76 5.24
C GLU A 27 8.51 11.15 4.93
N LYS A 28 9.37 12.15 5.01
CA LYS A 28 9.00 13.55 4.76
C LYS A 28 8.47 13.72 3.34
N LYS A 29 9.16 13.14 2.37
CA LYS A 29 8.76 13.22 0.96
C LYS A 29 7.44 12.47 0.71
N ALA A 30 7.23 11.32 1.35
CA ALA A 30 5.99 10.56 1.22
C ALA A 30 4.80 11.33 1.81
N GLN A 31 4.98 12.02 2.94
CA GLN A 31 3.94 12.87 3.51
C GLN A 31 3.55 13.99 2.54
N GLU A 32 4.54 14.66 1.96
CA GLU A 32 4.31 15.70 0.96
C GLU A 32 3.53 15.14 -0.23
N THR A 33 3.93 13.95 -0.70
CA THR A 33 3.28 13.26 -1.81
C THR A 33 1.80 12.97 -1.52
N ALA A 34 1.51 12.41 -0.35
CA ALA A 34 0.13 12.10 0.05
C ALA A 34 -0.72 13.36 0.10
N GLY A 35 -0.17 14.46 0.63
CA GLY A 35 -0.87 15.74 0.70
C GLY A 35 -1.17 16.32 -0.68
N LEU A 36 -0.24 16.21 -1.61
CA LEU A 36 -0.43 16.68 -2.98
C LEU A 36 -1.50 15.87 -3.71
N TYR A 37 -1.47 14.55 -3.59
CA TYR A 37 -2.51 13.70 -4.20
C TYR A 37 -3.89 14.01 -3.61
N LYS A 38 -3.96 14.18 -2.30
CA LYS A 38 -5.21 14.53 -1.63
C LYS A 38 -5.76 15.86 -2.14
N SER A 39 -4.90 16.86 -2.31
CA SER A 39 -5.31 18.21 -2.73
C SER A 39 -5.89 18.26 -4.13
N CYS A 40 -5.53 17.31 -5.00
CA CYS A 40 -6.08 17.23 -6.36
C CYS A 40 -7.10 16.09 -6.54
N GLY A 41 -7.55 15.47 -5.45
CA GLY A 41 -8.57 14.43 -5.50
C GLY A 41 -8.10 13.09 -6.04
N ALA A 42 -6.78 12.86 -6.13
CA ALA A 42 -6.21 11.61 -6.62
C ALA A 42 -6.10 10.60 -5.47
N TYR A 43 -7.26 10.16 -4.96
CA TYR A 43 -7.32 9.37 -3.72
C TYR A 43 -6.70 7.98 -3.85
N GLU A 44 -6.79 7.34 -5.00
CA GLU A 44 -6.13 6.06 -5.23
C GLU A 44 -4.60 6.18 -5.07
N GLN A 45 -4.03 7.18 -5.71
CA GLN A 45 -2.61 7.46 -5.61
C GLN A 45 -2.23 7.88 -4.19
N MET A 46 -3.12 8.64 -3.52
CA MET A 46 -2.91 9.00 -2.12
C MET A 46 -2.78 7.75 -1.25
N ALA A 47 -3.64 6.76 -1.46
CA ALA A 47 -3.57 5.50 -0.73
C ALA A 47 -2.22 4.80 -0.93
N LYS A 48 -1.68 4.82 -2.15
CA LYS A 48 -0.35 4.26 -2.44
C LYS A 48 0.75 4.99 -1.67
N ALA A 49 0.66 6.32 -1.60
CA ALA A 49 1.64 7.11 -0.87
C ALA A 49 1.55 6.84 0.65
N VAL A 50 0.35 6.72 1.19
CA VAL A 50 0.14 6.40 2.61
C VAL A 50 0.65 4.98 2.91
N ASN A 51 0.43 4.04 1.99
CA ASN A 51 0.97 2.69 2.12
C ASN A 51 2.51 2.70 2.15
N LEU A 52 3.14 3.52 1.31
CA LEU A 52 4.59 3.70 1.34
C LEU A 52 5.04 4.25 2.69
N MET A 53 4.30 5.22 3.24
CA MET A 53 4.57 5.72 4.59
C MET A 53 4.55 4.60 5.62
N GLY A 54 3.58 3.68 5.53
CA GLY A 54 3.51 2.52 6.41
C GLY A 54 4.77 1.66 6.33
N VAL A 55 5.24 1.41 5.11
CA VAL A 55 6.48 0.63 4.89
C VAL A 55 7.70 1.36 5.48
N ILE A 56 7.77 2.68 5.30
CA ILE A 56 8.85 3.50 5.84
C ILE A 56 8.86 3.44 7.37
N TYR A 57 7.69 3.65 8.00
CA TYR A 57 7.60 3.57 9.47
C TYR A 57 7.96 2.20 9.99
N ALA A 58 7.56 1.13 9.30
CA ALA A 58 7.97 -0.23 9.67
C ALA A 58 9.49 -0.36 9.65
N SER A 59 10.15 0.20 8.65
CA SER A 59 11.61 0.18 8.53
C SER A 59 12.30 1.02 9.60
N ILE A 60 11.67 2.11 10.04
CA ILE A 60 12.17 2.95 11.14
C ILE A 60 11.99 2.24 12.49
N GLY A 61 11.05 1.32 12.58
CA GLY A 61 10.71 0.63 13.82
C GLY A 61 9.52 1.25 14.56
N ASP A 62 8.82 2.20 13.94
CA ASP A 62 7.62 2.81 14.52
C ASP A 62 6.39 1.97 14.17
N VAL A 63 6.14 0.94 14.97
CA VAL A 63 5.06 -0.02 14.75
C VAL A 63 3.69 0.66 14.73
N SER A 64 3.44 1.55 15.68
CA SER A 64 2.16 2.24 15.82
C SER A 64 1.83 3.06 14.58
N MET A 65 2.79 3.88 14.12
CA MET A 65 2.60 4.72 12.94
C MET A 65 2.46 3.88 11.67
N SER A 66 3.19 2.77 11.58
CA SER A 66 3.09 1.87 10.45
C SER A 66 1.68 1.30 10.31
N ILE A 67 1.12 0.79 11.41
CA ILE A 67 -0.23 0.23 11.42
C ILE A 67 -1.27 1.31 11.07
N ASP A 68 -1.14 2.50 11.65
CA ASP A 68 -2.07 3.61 11.37
C ASP A 68 -2.08 3.95 9.87
N CYS A 69 -0.91 4.00 9.26
CA CYS A 69 -0.80 4.28 7.81
C CYS A 69 -1.43 3.16 6.98
N TYR A 70 -1.17 1.90 7.31
CA TYR A 70 -1.77 0.79 6.57
C TYR A 70 -3.29 0.79 6.68
N LEU A 71 -3.84 1.07 7.86
CA LEU A 71 -5.29 1.14 8.04
C LEU A 71 -5.90 2.30 7.26
N GLU A 72 -5.25 3.46 7.26
CA GLU A 72 -5.70 4.61 6.47
C GLU A 72 -5.68 4.29 4.97
N ALA A 73 -4.59 3.70 4.48
CA ALA A 73 -4.48 3.31 3.08
C ALA A 73 -5.56 2.30 2.70
N MET A 74 -5.86 1.35 3.59
CA MET A 74 -6.91 0.36 3.38
C MET A 74 -8.28 1.02 3.27
N ASP A 75 -8.61 1.93 4.20
CA ASP A 75 -9.89 2.63 4.20
C ASP A 75 -10.10 3.39 2.90
N VAL A 76 -9.09 4.13 2.45
CA VAL A 76 -9.17 4.87 1.20
C VAL A 76 -9.31 3.92 0.01
N ALA A 77 -8.54 2.84 -0.02
CA ALA A 77 -8.59 1.87 -1.12
C ALA A 77 -9.97 1.21 -1.22
N VAL A 78 -10.60 0.89 -0.09
CA VAL A 78 -11.95 0.32 -0.05
C VAL A 78 -12.96 1.34 -0.58
N GLU A 79 -12.87 2.58 -0.15
CA GLU A 79 -13.77 3.65 -0.63
C GLU A 79 -13.64 3.87 -2.14
N GLN A 80 -12.42 3.77 -2.67
CA GLN A 80 -12.17 3.94 -4.10
C GLN A 80 -12.45 2.66 -4.90
N GLY A 81 -12.73 1.54 -4.24
CA GLY A 81 -12.96 0.27 -4.91
C GLY A 81 -11.72 -0.28 -5.61
N SER A 82 -10.53 0.06 -5.11
CA SER A 82 -9.28 -0.35 -5.74
C SER A 82 -8.79 -1.68 -5.19
N THR A 83 -9.17 -2.76 -5.86
CA THR A 83 -8.73 -4.11 -5.50
C THR A 83 -7.21 -4.23 -5.50
N GLU A 84 -6.55 -3.60 -6.48
CA GLU A 84 -5.10 -3.60 -6.58
C GLU A 84 -4.43 -3.06 -5.31
N ILE A 85 -4.91 -1.93 -4.82
CA ILE A 85 -4.32 -1.30 -3.64
C ILE A 85 -4.66 -2.09 -2.37
N ILE A 86 -5.88 -2.61 -2.27
CA ILE A 86 -6.27 -3.47 -1.14
C ILE A 86 -5.33 -4.67 -1.05
N MET A 87 -5.04 -5.32 -2.17
CA MET A 87 -4.10 -6.44 -2.23
C MET A 87 -2.69 -6.02 -1.80
N LEU A 88 -2.24 -4.88 -2.30
CA LEU A 88 -0.92 -4.33 -1.98
C LEU A 88 -0.79 -4.09 -0.47
N VAL A 89 -1.77 -3.44 0.13
CA VAL A 89 -1.77 -3.15 1.56
C VAL A 89 -1.81 -4.43 2.39
N ASN A 90 -2.67 -5.38 2.02
CA ASN A 90 -2.74 -6.67 2.72
C ASN A 90 -1.42 -7.42 2.68
N ASN A 91 -0.72 -7.41 1.54
CA ASN A 91 0.60 -8.01 1.42
C ASN A 91 1.62 -7.33 2.32
N ASN A 92 1.59 -6.03 2.40
CA ASN A 92 2.52 -5.26 3.25
C ASN A 92 2.24 -5.48 4.74
N ILE A 93 0.97 -5.51 5.13
CA ILE A 93 0.61 -5.81 6.52
C ILE A 93 1.04 -7.23 6.87
N GLY A 94 0.79 -8.19 5.98
CA GLY A 94 1.19 -9.58 6.18
C GLY A 94 2.71 -9.70 6.36
N SER A 95 3.48 -9.05 5.49
CA SER A 95 4.94 -9.03 5.58
C SER A 95 5.42 -8.42 6.89
N PHE A 96 4.78 -7.34 7.31
CA PHE A 96 5.10 -6.66 8.56
C PHE A 96 4.88 -7.58 9.78
N TYR A 97 3.73 -8.26 9.84
CA TYR A 97 3.46 -9.21 10.91
C TYR A 97 4.40 -10.41 10.87
N MET A 98 4.79 -10.86 9.67
CA MET A 98 5.77 -11.94 9.54
C MET A 98 7.11 -11.55 10.15
N GLU A 99 7.59 -10.34 9.89
CA GLU A 99 8.82 -9.81 10.47
C GLU A 99 8.75 -9.73 12.00
N LEU A 100 7.56 -9.46 12.54
CA LEU A 100 7.33 -9.41 13.99
C LEU A 100 7.16 -10.81 14.62
N GLY A 101 7.16 -11.87 13.81
CA GLY A 101 6.96 -13.23 14.29
C GLY A 101 5.51 -13.59 14.57
N LEU A 102 4.56 -12.74 14.17
CA LEU A 102 3.13 -12.96 14.35
C LEU A 102 2.57 -13.68 13.12
N TYR A 103 2.97 -14.93 12.96
CA TYR A 103 2.72 -15.69 11.73
C TYR A 103 1.25 -15.94 11.43
N GLU A 104 0.43 -16.19 12.45
CA GLU A 104 -1.01 -16.42 12.23
C GLU A 104 -1.70 -15.18 11.68
N LYS A 105 -1.34 -14.00 12.20
CA LYS A 105 -1.86 -12.74 11.68
C LYS A 105 -1.38 -12.50 10.25
N ALA A 106 -0.09 -12.77 9.98
CA ALA A 106 0.48 -12.62 8.65
C ALA A 106 -0.28 -13.47 7.63
N ILE A 107 -0.52 -14.74 7.96
CA ILE A 107 -1.24 -15.67 7.08
C ILE A 107 -2.64 -15.14 6.77
N ARG A 108 -3.32 -14.57 7.75
CA ARG A 108 -4.67 -14.03 7.59
C ARG A 108 -4.69 -12.92 6.53
N TYR A 109 -3.74 -11.98 6.59
CA TYR A 109 -3.65 -10.89 5.62
C TYR A 109 -3.25 -11.37 4.23
N PHE A 110 -2.31 -12.32 4.15
CA PHE A 110 -1.93 -12.91 2.87
C PHE A 110 -3.10 -13.65 2.23
N ASN A 111 -3.91 -14.35 3.03
CA ASN A 111 -5.10 -15.04 2.53
C ASN A 111 -6.14 -14.06 2.00
N GLU A 112 -6.33 -12.92 2.67
CA GLU A 112 -7.22 -11.87 2.18
C GLU A 112 -6.75 -11.35 0.82
N ALA A 113 -5.45 -11.10 0.67
CA ALA A 113 -4.89 -10.67 -0.61
C ALA A 113 -5.11 -11.72 -1.69
N LEU A 114 -4.90 -12.99 -1.36
CA LEU A 114 -5.10 -14.09 -2.29
C LEU A 114 -6.56 -14.21 -2.72
N GLU A 115 -7.51 -14.04 -1.80
CA GLU A 115 -8.94 -14.06 -2.12
C GLU A 115 -9.31 -12.97 -3.12
N LEU A 116 -8.68 -11.80 -3.04
CA LEU A 116 -8.91 -10.70 -3.96
C LEU A 116 -8.33 -10.97 -5.35
N CYS A 117 -7.38 -11.90 -5.47
CA CYS A 117 -6.86 -12.34 -6.77
C CYS A 117 -7.84 -13.24 -7.51
N LYS A 118 -8.83 -13.82 -6.80
CA LYS A 118 -9.79 -14.73 -7.42
C LYS A 118 -10.78 -13.95 -8.27
N PRO A 119 -10.91 -14.27 -9.57
CA PRO A 119 -11.95 -13.68 -10.37
C PRO A 119 -13.32 -14.15 -9.88
N PRO A 120 -14.39 -13.38 -10.16
CA PRO A 120 -15.74 -13.85 -9.85
C PRO A 120 -16.00 -15.22 -10.47
N LEU A 121 -16.71 -16.08 -9.74
CA LEU A 121 -16.99 -17.45 -10.16
C LEU A 121 -18.01 -17.49 -11.29
N HIS A 122 -17.57 -17.31 -12.54
CA HIS A 122 -18.39 -17.48 -13.72
C HIS A 122 -17.51 -17.86 -14.91
N GLY A 123 -17.75 -19.00 -15.50
CA GLY A 123 -17.24 -19.42 -16.80
C GLY A 123 -15.76 -19.11 -17.04
N GLU A 124 -15.48 -18.21 -17.96
CA GLU A 124 -14.12 -17.87 -18.38
C GLU A 124 -13.20 -17.45 -17.23
N ARG A 125 -13.77 -16.87 -16.18
CA ARG A 125 -12.97 -16.39 -15.04
C ARG A 125 -12.53 -17.52 -14.13
N ASP A 126 -13.27 -18.61 -14.10
CA ASP A 126 -12.87 -19.79 -13.35
C ASP A 126 -11.60 -20.40 -13.93
N SER A 127 -11.49 -20.43 -15.25
CA SER A 127 -10.28 -20.89 -15.92
C SER A 127 -9.09 -20.02 -15.60
N TYR A 128 -9.30 -18.70 -15.63
CA TYR A 128 -8.25 -17.74 -15.30
C TYR A 128 -7.77 -17.92 -13.87
N TYR A 129 -8.69 -18.08 -12.94
CA TYR A 129 -8.36 -18.32 -11.54
C TYR A 129 -7.55 -19.60 -11.36
N GLN A 130 -7.92 -20.66 -12.05
CA GLN A 130 -7.19 -21.92 -11.98
C GLN A 130 -5.76 -21.80 -12.49
N GLU A 131 -5.52 -20.97 -13.48
CA GLU A 131 -4.18 -20.70 -13.99
C GLU A 131 -3.30 -19.97 -12.99
N LEU A 132 -3.89 -19.17 -12.11
CA LEU A 132 -3.16 -18.43 -11.09
C LEU A 132 -2.73 -19.30 -9.91
N LEU A 133 -3.38 -20.46 -9.73
CA LEU A 133 -3.04 -21.38 -8.66
C LEU A 133 -1.94 -22.34 -9.08
#